data_62f311b1b968c620260d53961a019dfb
#
_entry.id   62f311b1b968c620260d53961a019dfb
#
_cell.length_a   1.000
_cell.length_b   1.000
_cell.length_c   1.000
_cell.angle_alpha   90.00
_cell.angle_beta   90.00
_cell.angle_gamma   90.00
#
_symmetry.space_group_name_H-M   'P 1'
#
loop_
_entity.id
_entity.type
_entity.pdbx_description
1 polymer ?
#
loop_
_entity_poly.entity_id
_entity_poly.type
_entity_poly.pdbx_seq_one_letter_code
_entity_poly.pdbx_strand_id
1 'polypeptide(L)'
;MESKAIIEEVKTKPRKESTSSSSSTSTSSSIEEDKTNHLIIDKNTIDIEYQKLKHNSEDNFEKFVSEIEEVKVIPKKSRTCCNNHKNEHNYLLEDEDRNIEEIVTSKGFNFEKHFVKTEDGYTLALFRIPGGKNCEDGSKLPPVLLQHGIFDSADGWVCNGEKHSIAFVLANHNFDVWLSNSRGNKYCKKHDKYRTNSFEFWQFSFHELGIYDIPAVIKYIRNENKSGEKIIYFGHSQGTSLMFSGIVEKYDFYKNNIKLFVALAPIARLNHLGSTLLSILSDISLHKLMSKVEAYEVCPQSDGTSNFMNFMNQNLNGLTNFFIGLVSDDNSKECNDQNALSVYLKHFPCGTSLKCLIHYVQIIKEKKFIYFDYKKDANFALYHQKNPPEYDLSKIKDIPIMLITGEKDKLSTPDDVRWLYNKLKANVIYLDIVPNMGHLSFMCGNNFSWFKEPLEYIIDEFYPK
;
A
#
# COMPACT_ATOMS: atom_id res chain seq x y z
N MET A 1 9.50 -21.13 17.05
CA MET A 1 9.21 -21.29 18.51
C MET A 1 8.98 -19.94 19.18
N GLU A 2 9.75 -18.91 18.89
CA GLU A 2 9.57 -17.57 19.50
C GLU A 2 8.25 -16.86 19.11
N SER A 3 7.77 -16.99 17.88
CA SER A 3 6.51 -16.40 17.43
C SER A 3 5.29 -16.95 18.19
N LYS A 4 5.25 -18.26 18.44
CA LYS A 4 4.15 -18.87 19.23
C LYS A 4 4.13 -18.42 20.69
N ALA A 5 5.30 -18.23 21.29
CA ALA A 5 5.40 -17.75 22.68
C ALA A 5 4.87 -16.31 22.83
N ILE A 6 5.11 -15.46 21.81
CA ILE A 6 4.59 -14.08 21.77
C ILE A 6 3.06 -14.06 21.62
N ILE A 7 2.50 -14.99 20.82
CA ILE A 7 1.05 -15.11 20.63
C ILE A 7 0.36 -15.55 21.93
N GLU A 8 0.95 -16.50 22.68
CA GLU A 8 0.41 -16.92 23.99
C GLU A 8 0.40 -15.78 25.02
N GLU A 9 1.42 -14.93 25.02
CA GLU A 9 1.48 -13.76 25.93
C GLU A 9 0.37 -12.73 25.64
N VAL A 10 -0.07 -12.60 24.38
CA VAL A 10 -1.16 -11.70 23.98
C VAL A 10 -2.55 -12.31 24.29
N LYS A 11 -2.69 -13.65 24.18
CA LYS A 11 -3.97 -14.36 24.43
C LYS A 11 -4.35 -14.50 25.92
N THR A 12 -3.42 -14.32 26.86
CA THR A 12 -3.65 -14.65 28.28
C THR A 12 -4.09 -13.51 29.20
N LYS A 13 -4.40 -12.32 28.69
CA LYS A 13 -4.90 -11.22 29.54
C LYS A 13 -6.40 -10.98 29.39
N PRO A 14 -7.23 -11.34 30.38
CA PRO A 14 -8.65 -10.96 30.38
C PRO A 14 -8.80 -9.47 30.68
N ARG A 15 -9.67 -8.78 29.96
CA ARG A 15 -10.13 -7.41 30.25
C ARG A 15 -10.78 -7.36 31.62
N LYS A 16 -10.28 -6.54 32.53
CA LYS A 16 -11.01 -6.13 33.73
C LYS A 16 -11.96 -4.99 33.34
N GLU A 17 -13.24 -5.26 33.43
CA GLU A 17 -14.28 -4.21 33.43
C GLU A 17 -14.18 -3.42 34.73
N SER A 18 -14.03 -2.10 34.64
CA SER A 18 -14.20 -1.19 35.76
C SER A 18 -15.52 -0.40 35.55
N THR A 19 -16.52 -0.80 36.32
CA THR A 19 -17.71 0.02 36.55
C THR A 19 -17.37 1.19 37.46
N SER A 20 -17.68 2.41 37.08
CA SER A 20 -17.88 3.51 38.00
C SER A 20 -18.91 4.50 37.47
N SER A 21 -19.78 4.84 38.40
CA SER A 21 -21.04 5.57 38.33
C SER A 21 -20.90 7.06 38.05
N SER A 22 -21.91 7.53 37.34
CA SER A 22 -22.54 8.86 37.22
C SER A 22 -22.19 10.00 38.17
N SER A 23 -21.99 11.20 37.59
CA SER A 23 -22.65 12.43 38.05
C SER A 23 -22.69 13.46 36.94
N SER A 24 -23.89 14.02 36.74
CA SER A 24 -24.28 15.05 35.78
C SER A 24 -23.82 16.44 36.24
N THR A 25 -23.24 17.22 35.34
CA THR A 25 -23.38 18.69 35.37
C THR A 25 -23.35 19.25 33.96
N SER A 26 -24.40 19.97 33.63
CA SER A 26 -24.59 20.72 32.41
C SER A 26 -23.73 21.99 32.40
N THR A 27 -22.96 22.19 31.34
CA THR A 27 -22.49 23.53 30.96
C THR A 27 -22.40 23.62 29.44
N SER A 28 -23.04 24.67 28.93
CA SER A 28 -23.04 25.12 27.55
C SER A 28 -21.63 25.35 27.04
N SER A 29 -21.24 24.71 25.93
CA SER A 29 -20.01 25.03 25.22
C SER A 29 -20.33 25.60 23.83
N SER A 30 -19.83 26.80 23.62
CA SER A 30 -19.64 27.47 22.36
C SER A 30 -18.89 26.57 21.35
N ILE A 31 -19.41 26.58 20.12
CA ILE A 31 -18.79 25.97 18.95
C ILE A 31 -17.52 26.77 18.64
N GLU A 32 -16.34 26.24 18.94
CA GLU A 32 -15.08 26.70 18.36
C GLU A 32 -14.95 26.11 16.96
N GLU A 33 -15.03 26.99 15.96
CA GLU A 33 -14.64 26.69 14.58
C GLU A 33 -13.15 26.35 14.54
N ASP A 34 -12.83 25.10 14.26
CA ASP A 34 -11.47 24.62 14.01
C ASP A 34 -10.96 25.20 12.68
N LYS A 35 -10.27 26.33 12.77
CA LYS A 35 -9.56 26.95 11.63
C LYS A 35 -8.26 26.18 11.39
N THR A 36 -8.34 25.03 10.73
CA THR A 36 -7.17 24.41 10.10
C THR A 36 -6.75 25.29 8.92
N ASN A 37 -5.78 26.17 9.17
CA ASN A 37 -5.10 26.93 8.13
C ASN A 37 -4.36 25.98 7.21
N HIS A 38 -4.94 25.66 6.06
CA HIS A 38 -4.24 25.03 4.95
C HIS A 38 -3.22 26.04 4.38
N LEU A 39 -1.99 26.01 4.87
CA LEU A 39 -0.87 26.69 4.24
C LEU A 39 -0.54 25.98 2.93
N ILE A 40 -1.09 26.49 1.84
CA ILE A 40 -0.58 26.19 0.50
C ILE A 40 0.82 26.82 0.44
N ILE A 41 1.85 26.01 0.49
CA ILE A 41 3.23 26.51 0.29
C ILE A 41 3.27 27.06 -1.13
N ASP A 42 3.59 28.34 -1.25
CA ASP A 42 3.71 29.03 -2.52
C ASP A 42 4.72 28.31 -3.41
N LYS A 43 4.30 28.07 -4.65
CA LYS A 43 5.11 27.48 -5.72
C LYS A 43 6.52 28.09 -5.79
N ASN A 44 6.62 29.38 -5.53
CA ASN A 44 7.89 30.11 -5.57
C ASN A 44 8.89 29.64 -4.49
N THR A 45 8.45 29.29 -3.30
CA THR A 45 9.32 28.81 -2.22
C THR A 45 9.88 27.43 -2.52
N ILE A 46 9.05 26.55 -3.11
CA ILE A 46 9.46 25.21 -3.55
C ILE A 46 10.33 25.31 -4.80
N ASP A 47 9.99 26.17 -5.76
CA ASP A 47 10.75 26.40 -6.99
C ASP A 47 12.13 27.01 -6.72
N ILE A 48 12.30 27.90 -5.73
CA ILE A 48 13.60 28.49 -5.38
C ILE A 48 14.55 27.44 -4.82
N GLU A 49 14.11 26.58 -3.92
CA GLU A 49 14.94 25.47 -3.41
C GLU A 49 15.21 24.41 -4.49
N TYR A 50 14.23 24.17 -5.36
CA TYR A 50 14.34 23.28 -6.51
C TYR A 50 15.37 23.79 -7.54
N GLN A 51 15.38 25.09 -7.87
CA GLN A 51 16.34 25.69 -8.78
C GLN A 51 17.76 25.74 -8.22
N LYS A 52 17.93 25.93 -6.91
CA LYS A 52 19.26 25.83 -6.25
C LYS A 52 19.85 24.42 -6.31
N LEU A 53 19.01 23.38 -6.34
CA LEU A 53 19.45 21.98 -6.47
C LEU A 53 19.80 21.61 -7.92
N LYS A 54 19.25 22.31 -8.91
CA LYS A 54 19.46 22.07 -10.34
C LYS A 54 20.89 22.40 -10.82
N HIS A 55 21.57 23.36 -10.21
CA HIS A 55 22.86 23.90 -10.69
C HIS A 55 24.11 23.03 -10.41
N ASN A 56 24.02 21.98 -9.60
CA ASN A 56 25.23 21.28 -9.09
C ASN A 56 25.47 19.85 -9.62
N SER A 57 24.83 19.39 -10.72
CA SER A 57 24.86 17.95 -11.06
C SER A 57 25.07 17.58 -12.55
N GLU A 58 25.63 18.46 -13.38
CA GLU A 58 25.72 18.18 -14.84
C GLU A 58 26.78 17.14 -15.24
N ASP A 59 27.87 16.99 -14.50
CA ASP A 59 29.03 16.20 -14.94
C ASP A 59 28.95 14.68 -14.74
N ASN A 60 28.05 14.17 -13.89
CA ASN A 60 28.00 12.73 -13.58
C ASN A 60 26.95 11.92 -14.37
N PHE A 61 26.04 12.58 -15.08
CA PHE A 61 24.95 11.90 -15.81
C PHE A 61 25.36 11.39 -17.18
N GLU A 62 26.20 12.14 -17.91
CA GLU A 62 26.65 11.74 -19.25
C GLU A 62 27.50 10.46 -19.22
N LYS A 63 28.26 10.24 -18.14
CA LYS A 63 29.06 9.04 -17.94
C LYS A 63 28.19 7.79 -17.72
N PHE A 64 27.06 7.92 -17.02
CA PHE A 64 26.14 6.83 -16.74
C PHE A 64 25.32 6.41 -17.99
N VAL A 65 24.92 7.37 -18.82
CA VAL A 65 24.16 7.08 -20.06
C VAL A 65 25.03 6.37 -21.10
N SER A 66 26.32 6.70 -21.18
CA SER A 66 27.26 6.05 -22.11
C SER A 66 27.52 4.56 -21.78
N GLU A 67 27.36 4.14 -20.52
CA GLU A 67 27.55 2.74 -20.07
C GLU A 67 26.34 1.83 -20.39
N ILE A 68 25.16 2.40 -20.73
CA ILE A 68 23.92 1.64 -21.03
C ILE A 68 23.77 1.28 -22.52
N GLU A 69 24.47 1.94 -23.45
CA GLU A 69 24.25 1.78 -24.91
C GLU A 69 24.91 0.56 -25.56
N GLU A 70 25.70 -0.27 -24.86
CA GLU A 70 26.38 -1.44 -25.45
C GLU A 70 25.75 -2.80 -25.11
N VAL A 71 24.46 -3.05 -25.39
CA VAL A 71 23.87 -4.40 -25.27
C VAL A 71 23.33 -4.91 -26.60
N LYS A 72 24.02 -5.87 -27.20
CA LYS A 72 23.64 -6.55 -28.47
C LYS A 72 22.51 -7.57 -28.25
N VAL A 73 21.46 -7.47 -29.08
CA VAL A 73 20.29 -8.36 -29.12
C VAL A 73 20.60 -9.66 -29.90
N ILE A 74 20.32 -10.82 -29.30
CA ILE A 74 20.41 -12.16 -29.93
C ILE A 74 18.99 -12.71 -30.19
N PRO A 75 18.65 -13.19 -31.41
CA PRO A 75 17.29 -13.66 -31.74
C PRO A 75 16.96 -15.06 -31.20
N LYS A 76 15.68 -15.28 -30.82
CA LYS A 76 15.12 -16.50 -30.22
C LYS A 76 14.81 -17.61 -31.22
N LYS A 77 15.09 -18.87 -30.82
CA LYS A 77 14.52 -20.10 -31.38
C LYS A 77 13.29 -20.55 -30.59
N SER A 78 12.20 -20.86 -31.31
CA SER A 78 10.93 -21.36 -30.76
C SER A 78 11.10 -22.75 -30.12
N ARG A 79 10.56 -22.96 -28.90
CA ARG A 79 10.45 -24.27 -28.25
C ARG A 79 8.98 -24.70 -28.21
N THR A 80 8.72 -25.86 -28.80
CA THR A 80 7.46 -26.62 -28.68
C THR A 80 7.35 -27.26 -27.31
N CYS A 81 6.21 -27.12 -26.67
CA CYS A 81 5.92 -27.59 -25.33
C CYS A 81 5.10 -28.88 -25.34
N CYS A 82 5.47 -29.85 -24.49
CA CYS A 82 4.76 -31.11 -24.29
C CYS A 82 3.65 -30.96 -23.22
N ASN A 83 2.49 -31.56 -23.52
CA ASN A 83 1.26 -31.49 -22.75
C ASN A 83 1.22 -32.50 -21.57
N ASN A 84 0.71 -32.09 -20.37
CA ASN A 84 -0.27 -32.87 -19.58
C ASN A 84 -0.47 -32.40 -18.10
N HIS A 85 -0.44 -31.07 -17.80
CA HIS A 85 -1.06 -30.52 -16.57
C HIS A 85 -1.78 -29.22 -16.92
N LYS A 86 -2.76 -29.30 -17.83
CA LYS A 86 -3.15 -28.16 -18.67
C LYS A 86 -4.29 -27.27 -18.12
N ASN A 87 -5.04 -27.65 -17.11
CA ASN A 87 -6.31 -26.94 -16.89
C ASN A 87 -6.28 -25.83 -15.83
N GLU A 88 -5.54 -25.92 -14.73
CA GLU A 88 -5.50 -24.82 -13.75
C GLU A 88 -4.45 -23.73 -14.11
N HIS A 89 -3.32 -24.09 -14.66
CA HIS A 89 -2.27 -23.13 -15.05
C HIS A 89 -2.65 -22.23 -16.25
N ASN A 90 -3.47 -22.69 -17.18
CA ASN A 90 -3.83 -21.88 -18.35
C ASN A 90 -4.83 -20.76 -18.01
N TYR A 91 -5.74 -20.97 -17.06
CA TYR A 91 -6.76 -19.96 -16.67
C TYR A 91 -6.15 -18.74 -15.98
N LEU A 92 -5.02 -18.88 -15.30
CA LEU A 92 -4.37 -17.77 -14.63
C LEU A 92 -3.70 -16.83 -15.66
N LEU A 93 -3.02 -17.40 -16.68
CA LEU A 93 -2.35 -16.62 -17.74
C LEU A 93 -3.33 -15.85 -18.64
N GLU A 94 -4.60 -16.27 -18.73
CA GLU A 94 -5.62 -15.48 -19.44
C GLU A 94 -5.88 -14.12 -18.75
N ASP A 95 -5.61 -14.00 -17.45
CA ASP A 95 -5.76 -12.76 -16.70
C ASP A 95 -4.68 -11.71 -17.02
N GLU A 96 -3.62 -12.06 -17.76
CA GLU A 96 -2.59 -11.10 -18.19
C GLU A 96 -3.13 -9.96 -19.05
N ASP A 97 -4.11 -10.27 -19.90
CA ASP A 97 -4.68 -9.32 -20.86
C ASP A 97 -6.07 -8.80 -20.43
N ARG A 98 -6.60 -9.28 -19.29
CA ARG A 98 -7.88 -8.86 -18.71
C ARG A 98 -7.70 -7.64 -17.82
N ASN A 99 -8.65 -6.69 -17.87
CA ASN A 99 -8.76 -5.67 -16.83
C ASN A 99 -9.37 -6.24 -15.55
N ILE A 100 -9.36 -5.49 -14.44
CA ILE A 100 -9.84 -5.97 -13.14
C ILE A 100 -11.30 -6.45 -13.16
N GLU A 101 -12.20 -5.78 -13.90
CA GLU A 101 -13.60 -6.16 -14.06
C GLU A 101 -13.71 -7.52 -14.76
N GLU A 102 -12.95 -7.71 -15.84
CA GLU A 102 -12.90 -8.97 -16.59
C GLU A 102 -12.30 -10.10 -15.74
N ILE A 103 -11.24 -9.81 -14.94
CA ILE A 103 -10.69 -10.79 -14.00
C ILE A 103 -11.76 -11.24 -13.01
N VAL A 104 -12.46 -10.32 -12.36
CA VAL A 104 -13.45 -10.61 -11.32
C VAL A 104 -14.65 -11.35 -11.91
N THR A 105 -15.22 -10.85 -13.01
CA THR A 105 -16.41 -11.42 -13.62
C THR A 105 -16.17 -12.78 -14.28
N SER A 106 -14.95 -13.01 -14.85
CA SER A 106 -14.58 -14.31 -15.42
C SER A 106 -14.57 -15.44 -14.37
N LYS A 107 -14.43 -15.11 -13.10
CA LYS A 107 -14.46 -16.05 -11.97
C LYS A 107 -15.85 -16.19 -11.34
N GLY A 108 -16.87 -15.51 -11.91
CA GLY A 108 -18.27 -15.60 -11.50
C GLY A 108 -18.66 -14.72 -10.32
N PHE A 109 -17.86 -13.70 -10.00
CA PHE A 109 -18.21 -12.69 -9.01
C PHE A 109 -18.83 -11.47 -9.66
N ASN A 110 -19.71 -10.78 -8.95
CA ASN A 110 -20.20 -9.48 -9.33
C ASN A 110 -19.14 -8.41 -9.07
N PHE A 111 -19.13 -7.38 -9.90
CA PHE A 111 -18.19 -6.27 -9.82
C PHE A 111 -18.91 -4.94 -9.95
N GLU A 112 -18.59 -4.01 -9.06
CA GLU A 112 -19.11 -2.65 -9.09
C GLU A 112 -17.95 -1.63 -9.13
N LYS A 113 -18.18 -0.54 -9.86
CA LYS A 113 -17.22 0.56 -9.97
C LYS A 113 -17.83 1.85 -9.42
N HIS A 114 -17.22 2.39 -8.38
CA HIS A 114 -17.62 3.62 -7.71
C HIS A 114 -16.56 4.71 -7.87
N PHE A 115 -16.97 5.95 -7.67
CA PHE A 115 -16.07 7.09 -7.67
C PHE A 115 -16.27 7.90 -6.40
N VAL A 116 -15.18 8.15 -5.70
CA VAL A 116 -15.17 8.83 -4.42
C VAL A 116 -14.40 10.13 -4.54
N LYS A 117 -15.01 11.24 -4.10
CA LYS A 117 -14.35 12.54 -4.09
C LYS A 117 -13.70 12.79 -2.74
N THR A 118 -12.42 13.16 -2.76
CA THR A 118 -11.70 13.55 -1.56
C THR A 118 -11.97 15.00 -1.21
N GLU A 119 -11.76 15.37 0.04
CA GLU A 119 -11.95 16.73 0.54
C GLU A 119 -11.07 17.77 -0.18
N ASP A 120 -9.87 17.37 -0.58
CA ASP A 120 -8.90 18.19 -1.30
C ASP A 120 -9.04 18.11 -2.84
N GLY A 121 -10.06 17.41 -3.38
CA GLY A 121 -10.53 17.53 -4.75
C GLY A 121 -10.15 16.41 -5.71
N TYR A 122 -9.49 15.32 -5.27
CA TYR A 122 -9.24 14.15 -6.11
C TYR A 122 -10.51 13.30 -6.27
N THR A 123 -10.63 12.64 -7.43
CA THR A 123 -11.64 11.62 -7.67
C THR A 123 -10.96 10.26 -7.71
N LEU A 124 -11.30 9.39 -6.76
CA LEU A 124 -10.74 8.05 -6.61
C LEU A 124 -11.70 7.03 -7.20
N ALA A 125 -11.15 6.06 -7.95
CA ALA A 125 -11.90 4.87 -8.33
C ALA A 125 -11.86 3.87 -7.16
N LEU A 126 -13.02 3.40 -6.77
CA LEU A 126 -13.22 2.42 -5.72
C LEU A 126 -14.01 1.25 -6.32
N PHE A 127 -13.49 0.04 -6.23
CA PHE A 127 -14.14 -1.15 -6.78
C PHE A 127 -14.75 -1.98 -5.66
N ARG A 128 -15.78 -2.77 -6.00
CA ARG A 128 -16.50 -3.60 -5.03
C ARG A 128 -16.78 -4.98 -5.60
N ILE A 129 -16.56 -5.98 -4.77
CA ILE A 129 -17.03 -7.36 -4.95
C ILE A 129 -18.04 -7.61 -3.82
N PRO A 130 -19.36 -7.57 -4.11
CA PRO A 130 -20.40 -7.53 -3.08
C PRO A 130 -20.68 -8.91 -2.42
N GLY A 131 -19.64 -9.68 -2.15
CA GLY A 131 -19.73 -11.00 -1.53
C GLY A 131 -19.37 -12.15 -2.47
N GLY A 132 -19.75 -13.38 -2.09
CA GLY A 132 -19.45 -14.59 -2.86
C GLY A 132 -20.13 -14.65 -4.22
N LYS A 133 -19.84 -15.70 -4.99
CA LYS A 133 -20.45 -15.92 -6.31
C LYS A 133 -21.98 -15.85 -6.24
N ASN A 134 -22.58 -15.18 -7.20
CA ASN A 134 -24.03 -14.93 -7.30
C ASN A 134 -24.62 -14.06 -6.17
N CYS A 135 -23.80 -13.39 -5.37
CA CYS A 135 -24.28 -12.37 -4.44
C CYS A 135 -24.59 -11.09 -5.21
N GLU A 136 -25.86 -10.71 -5.32
CA GLU A 136 -26.28 -9.49 -6.03
C GLU A 136 -26.16 -8.24 -5.14
N ASP A 137 -26.42 -8.37 -3.83
CA ASP A 137 -26.37 -7.27 -2.87
C ASP A 137 -25.60 -7.67 -1.60
N GLY A 138 -24.34 -7.26 -1.51
CA GLY A 138 -23.50 -7.44 -0.32
C GLY A 138 -23.66 -6.33 0.73
N SER A 139 -24.61 -5.41 0.57
CA SER A 139 -24.69 -4.20 1.43
C SER A 139 -24.91 -4.49 2.91
N LYS A 140 -25.41 -5.69 3.26
CA LYS A 140 -25.60 -6.14 4.65
C LYS A 140 -24.46 -7.02 5.16
N LEU A 141 -23.50 -7.38 4.30
CA LEU A 141 -22.31 -8.14 4.71
C LEU A 141 -21.31 -7.23 5.41
N PRO A 142 -20.46 -7.78 6.30
CA PRO A 142 -19.40 -6.99 6.94
C PRO A 142 -18.45 -6.37 5.91
N PRO A 143 -18.19 -5.04 5.96
CA PRO A 143 -17.37 -4.39 4.97
C PRO A 143 -15.88 -4.59 5.26
N VAL A 144 -15.13 -4.94 4.20
CA VAL A 144 -13.67 -5.03 4.19
C VAL A 144 -13.12 -4.06 3.16
N LEU A 145 -12.11 -3.29 3.52
CA LEU A 145 -11.38 -2.39 2.62
C LEU A 145 -9.95 -2.89 2.42
N LEU A 146 -9.59 -3.15 1.16
CA LEU A 146 -8.25 -3.57 0.75
C LEU A 146 -7.51 -2.40 0.09
N GLN A 147 -6.38 -2.01 0.67
CA GLN A 147 -5.53 -0.91 0.20
C GLN A 147 -4.16 -1.41 -0.23
N HIS A 148 -3.83 -1.17 -1.48
CA HIS A 148 -2.60 -1.61 -2.14
C HIS A 148 -1.34 -0.85 -1.71
N GLY A 149 -0.16 -1.36 -2.14
CA GLY A 149 1.15 -0.79 -1.91
C GLY A 149 1.52 0.36 -2.85
N ILE A 150 2.78 0.84 -2.73
CA ILE A 150 3.32 1.84 -3.66
C ILE A 150 3.44 1.22 -5.07
N PHE A 151 3.23 2.01 -6.12
CA PHE A 151 3.23 1.61 -7.53
C PHE A 151 2.16 0.59 -7.92
N ASP A 152 1.25 0.20 -7.02
CA ASP A 152 0.24 -0.82 -7.25
C ASP A 152 -1.17 -0.20 -7.44
N SER A 153 -2.17 -1.06 -7.58
CA SER A 153 -3.58 -0.71 -7.71
C SER A 153 -4.46 -1.78 -7.08
N ALA A 154 -5.76 -1.62 -7.19
CA ALA A 154 -6.75 -2.63 -6.82
C ALA A 154 -6.49 -4.00 -7.47
N ASP A 155 -5.84 -4.03 -8.64
CA ASP A 155 -5.59 -5.25 -9.41
C ASP A 155 -4.74 -6.26 -8.64
N GLY A 156 -3.75 -5.79 -7.86
CA GLY A 156 -2.88 -6.69 -7.07
C GLY A 156 -3.66 -7.64 -6.17
N TRP A 157 -4.85 -7.26 -5.72
CA TRP A 157 -5.68 -8.06 -4.83
C TRP A 157 -6.43 -9.22 -5.52
N VAL A 158 -6.39 -9.30 -6.87
CA VAL A 158 -7.12 -10.31 -7.68
C VAL A 158 -6.22 -11.08 -8.65
N CYS A 159 -4.92 -10.76 -8.75
CA CYS A 159 -4.00 -11.33 -9.74
C CYS A 159 -3.50 -12.76 -9.43
N ASN A 160 -3.73 -13.30 -8.22
CA ASN A 160 -3.25 -14.63 -7.82
C ASN A 160 -4.32 -15.74 -7.95
N GLY A 161 -5.28 -15.54 -8.84
CA GLY A 161 -6.39 -16.47 -9.03
C GLY A 161 -7.38 -16.51 -7.87
N GLU A 162 -8.46 -17.24 -8.05
CA GLU A 162 -9.60 -17.24 -7.12
C GLU A 162 -9.23 -17.76 -5.71
N LYS A 163 -8.40 -18.81 -5.65
CA LYS A 163 -8.08 -19.48 -4.39
C LYS A 163 -7.01 -18.78 -3.55
N HIS A 164 -6.18 -17.95 -4.18
CA HIS A 164 -4.99 -17.36 -3.56
C HIS A 164 -5.03 -15.83 -3.54
N SER A 165 -6.11 -15.22 -4.03
CA SER A 165 -6.32 -13.77 -3.92
C SER A 165 -7.19 -13.44 -2.71
N ILE A 166 -6.68 -12.60 -1.82
CA ILE A 166 -7.37 -12.19 -0.58
C ILE A 166 -8.79 -11.67 -0.88
N ALA A 167 -8.96 -10.89 -1.96
CA ALA A 167 -10.27 -10.34 -2.34
C ALA A 167 -11.32 -11.43 -2.56
N PHE A 168 -11.00 -12.47 -3.34
CA PHE A 168 -11.95 -13.55 -3.62
C PHE A 168 -12.19 -14.45 -2.41
N VAL A 169 -11.14 -14.71 -1.62
CA VAL A 169 -11.27 -15.51 -0.41
C VAL A 169 -12.18 -14.82 0.60
N LEU A 170 -12.04 -13.54 0.83
CA LEU A 170 -12.92 -12.75 1.71
C LEU A 170 -14.36 -12.72 1.17
N ALA A 171 -14.55 -12.48 -0.14
CA ALA A 171 -15.85 -12.49 -0.76
C ALA A 171 -16.56 -13.84 -0.59
N ASN A 172 -15.87 -14.97 -0.79
CA ASN A 172 -16.38 -16.32 -0.56
C ASN A 172 -16.72 -16.62 0.91
N HIS A 173 -16.16 -15.84 1.85
CA HIS A 173 -16.50 -15.91 3.29
C HIS A 173 -17.57 -14.87 3.70
N ASN A 174 -18.36 -14.38 2.74
CA ASN A 174 -19.46 -13.45 2.97
C ASN A 174 -19.02 -12.09 3.55
N PHE A 175 -17.95 -11.53 3.03
CA PHE A 175 -17.58 -10.13 3.25
C PHE A 175 -17.96 -9.27 2.05
N ASP A 176 -18.34 -8.01 2.32
CA ASP A 176 -18.51 -6.96 1.32
C ASP A 176 -17.13 -6.33 1.04
N VAL A 177 -16.50 -6.74 -0.06
CA VAL A 177 -15.08 -6.45 -0.33
C VAL A 177 -14.93 -5.20 -1.21
N TRP A 178 -14.24 -4.19 -0.68
CA TRP A 178 -13.94 -2.94 -1.34
C TRP A 178 -12.45 -2.82 -1.65
N LEU A 179 -12.11 -2.47 -2.87
CA LEU A 179 -10.75 -2.38 -3.40
C LEU A 179 -10.44 -0.92 -3.71
N SER A 180 -9.62 -0.29 -2.87
CA SER A 180 -9.26 1.12 -3.01
C SER A 180 -8.17 1.33 -4.06
N ASN A 181 -8.15 2.53 -4.63
CA ASN A 181 -7.08 3.00 -5.50
C ASN A 181 -6.57 4.34 -4.99
N SER A 182 -5.27 4.47 -4.80
CA SER A 182 -4.61 5.71 -4.39
C SER A 182 -4.64 6.76 -5.49
N ARG A 183 -4.75 8.05 -5.11
CA ARG A 183 -4.58 9.17 -6.04
C ARG A 183 -3.29 9.02 -6.85
N GLY A 184 -3.34 9.39 -8.12
CA GLY A 184 -2.20 9.33 -9.02
C GLY A 184 -1.91 7.97 -9.65
N ASN A 185 -2.53 6.87 -9.19
CA ASN A 185 -2.40 5.59 -9.90
C ASN A 185 -3.21 5.60 -11.21
N LYS A 186 -3.11 4.52 -11.99
CA LYS A 186 -3.76 4.41 -13.32
C LYS A 186 -5.26 4.71 -13.33
N TYR A 187 -5.96 4.48 -12.21
CA TYR A 187 -7.41 4.68 -12.07
C TYR A 187 -7.81 6.04 -11.49
N CYS A 188 -6.88 6.79 -10.88
CA CYS A 188 -7.14 7.96 -10.05
C CYS A 188 -6.37 9.21 -10.52
N LYS A 189 -6.50 9.56 -11.80
CA LYS A 189 -5.82 10.71 -12.44
C LYS A 189 -6.75 11.92 -12.66
N LYS A 190 -7.79 12.08 -11.81
CA LYS A 190 -8.73 13.20 -11.91
C LYS A 190 -8.73 14.04 -10.64
N HIS A 191 -8.67 15.37 -10.83
CA HIS A 191 -8.75 16.37 -9.77
C HIS A 191 -9.63 17.55 -10.23
N ASP A 192 -10.31 18.23 -9.33
CA ASP A 192 -11.23 19.33 -9.67
C ASP A 192 -10.53 20.54 -10.29
N LYS A 193 -9.32 20.84 -9.86
CA LYS A 193 -8.57 22.04 -10.24
C LYS A 193 -7.31 21.73 -11.05
N TYR A 194 -6.61 20.64 -10.74
CA TYR A 194 -5.28 20.37 -11.25
C TYR A 194 -5.31 19.29 -12.34
N ARG A 195 -4.45 19.44 -13.33
CA ARG A 195 -4.25 18.45 -14.39
C ARG A 195 -3.04 17.58 -14.07
N THR A 196 -2.99 16.37 -14.61
CA THR A 196 -1.88 15.42 -14.41
C THR A 196 -0.52 15.90 -14.90
N ASN A 197 -0.49 16.90 -15.79
CA ASN A 197 0.73 17.57 -16.25
C ASN A 197 1.13 18.77 -15.38
N SER A 198 0.44 19.04 -14.29
CA SER A 198 0.79 20.13 -13.36
C SER A 198 1.51 19.60 -12.12
N PHE A 199 2.41 20.40 -11.59
CA PHE A 199 3.13 20.13 -10.36
C PHE A 199 2.19 19.89 -9.17
N GLU A 200 1.15 20.71 -9.06
CA GLU A 200 0.21 20.71 -7.94
C GLU A 200 -0.55 19.39 -7.82
N PHE A 201 -0.86 18.73 -8.97
CA PHE A 201 -1.54 17.43 -8.96
C PHE A 201 -0.73 16.36 -8.21
N TRP A 202 0.60 16.40 -8.28
CA TRP A 202 1.48 15.37 -7.72
C TRP A 202 2.05 15.72 -6.33
N GLN A 203 1.54 16.78 -5.68
CA GLN A 203 2.01 17.22 -4.36
C GLN A 203 1.42 16.40 -3.21
N PHE A 204 1.58 15.08 -3.27
CA PHE A 204 1.13 14.17 -2.23
C PHE A 204 2.16 13.07 -1.94
N SER A 205 2.10 12.53 -0.74
CA SER A 205 2.80 11.32 -0.30
C SER A 205 1.81 10.38 0.42
N PHE A 206 2.27 9.33 1.07
CA PHE A 206 1.40 8.47 1.88
C PHE A 206 0.67 9.24 3.01
N HIS A 207 1.20 10.39 3.44
CA HIS A 207 0.55 11.25 4.42
C HIS A 207 -0.81 11.73 3.92
N GLU A 208 -0.83 12.37 2.76
CA GLU A 208 -2.07 12.88 2.14
C GLU A 208 -3.05 11.75 1.83
N LEU A 209 -2.55 10.56 1.46
CA LEU A 209 -3.40 9.37 1.28
C LEU A 209 -4.08 8.97 2.59
N GLY A 210 -3.33 8.99 3.70
CA GLY A 210 -3.85 8.66 5.02
C GLY A 210 -4.85 9.68 5.57
N ILE A 211 -4.70 10.97 5.26
CA ILE A 211 -5.57 12.01 5.84
C ILE A 211 -6.74 12.42 4.94
N TYR A 212 -6.71 12.11 3.63
CA TYR A 212 -7.76 12.49 2.68
C TYR A 212 -8.37 11.29 1.97
N ASP A 213 -7.56 10.41 1.32
CA ASP A 213 -8.09 9.33 0.49
C ASP A 213 -8.85 8.30 1.33
N ILE A 214 -8.20 7.72 2.33
CA ILE A 214 -8.82 6.69 3.15
C ILE A 214 -10.03 7.20 3.93
N PRO A 215 -10.02 8.40 4.55
CA PRO A 215 -11.23 8.94 5.15
C PRO A 215 -12.39 9.14 4.18
N ALA A 216 -12.12 9.59 2.94
CA ALA A 216 -13.16 9.72 1.92
C ALA A 216 -13.76 8.36 1.52
N VAL A 217 -12.89 7.36 1.29
CA VAL A 217 -13.29 5.98 0.97
C VAL A 217 -14.09 5.36 2.11
N ILE A 218 -13.63 5.49 3.36
CA ILE A 218 -14.32 4.97 4.55
C ILE A 218 -15.72 5.60 4.68
N LYS A 219 -15.84 6.94 4.56
CA LYS A 219 -17.14 7.62 4.60
C LYS A 219 -18.07 7.11 3.51
N TYR A 220 -17.56 6.91 2.29
CA TYR A 220 -18.32 6.37 1.18
C TYR A 220 -18.83 4.96 1.47
N ILE A 221 -17.95 4.05 1.87
CA ILE A 221 -18.32 2.66 2.21
C ILE A 221 -19.36 2.64 3.33
N ARG A 222 -19.20 3.45 4.37
CA ARG A 222 -20.14 3.53 5.50
C ARG A 222 -21.53 4.04 5.10
N ASN A 223 -21.63 4.81 4.01
CA ASN A 223 -22.92 5.25 3.46
C ASN A 223 -23.59 4.17 2.59
N GLU A 224 -22.78 3.46 1.79
CA GLU A 224 -23.29 2.41 0.89
C GLU A 224 -23.61 1.09 1.64
N ASN A 225 -22.75 0.70 2.58
CA ASN A 225 -22.91 -0.52 3.36
C ASN A 225 -23.91 -0.31 4.51
N LYS A 226 -24.93 -1.16 4.56
CA LYS A 226 -26.07 -1.09 5.49
C LYS A 226 -25.96 -2.05 6.66
N SER A 227 -24.84 -2.77 6.82
CA SER A 227 -24.62 -3.68 7.95
C SER A 227 -24.56 -2.97 9.30
N GLY A 228 -24.21 -1.68 9.30
CA GLY A 228 -23.90 -0.93 10.52
C GLY A 228 -22.52 -1.22 11.10
N GLU A 229 -21.80 -2.21 10.57
CA GLU A 229 -20.50 -2.65 11.05
C GLU A 229 -19.37 -1.66 10.70
N LYS A 230 -18.37 -1.57 11.59
CA LYS A 230 -17.12 -0.89 11.27
C LYS A 230 -16.33 -1.70 10.24
N ILE A 231 -15.43 -1.05 9.52
CA ILE A 231 -14.65 -1.63 8.43
C ILE A 231 -13.45 -2.42 8.98
N ILE A 232 -13.22 -3.61 8.45
CA ILE A 232 -11.91 -4.27 8.54
C ILE A 232 -11.04 -3.71 7.41
N TYR A 233 -9.92 -3.14 7.78
CA TYR A 233 -8.97 -2.56 6.83
C TYR A 233 -7.77 -3.48 6.66
N PHE A 234 -7.48 -3.87 5.43
CA PHE A 234 -6.25 -4.53 5.03
C PHE A 234 -5.37 -3.54 4.28
N GLY A 235 -4.15 -3.36 4.73
CA GLY A 235 -3.14 -2.59 4.02
C GLY A 235 -1.96 -3.47 3.65
N HIS A 236 -1.46 -3.35 2.42
CA HIS A 236 -0.20 -3.97 2.00
C HIS A 236 0.86 -2.89 1.82
N SER A 237 2.06 -3.10 2.40
CA SER A 237 3.20 -2.21 2.17
C SER A 237 2.87 -0.74 2.47
N GLN A 238 2.91 0.17 1.48
CA GLN A 238 2.47 1.58 1.62
C GLN A 238 1.05 1.69 2.19
N GLY A 239 0.15 0.74 1.88
CA GLY A 239 -1.20 0.70 2.45
C GLY A 239 -1.20 0.66 3.98
N THR A 240 -0.10 0.20 4.60
CA THR A 240 0.08 0.25 6.05
C THR A 240 0.64 1.58 6.53
N SER A 241 1.60 2.18 5.79
CA SER A 241 2.19 3.48 6.15
C SER A 241 1.14 4.59 6.20
N LEU A 242 0.27 4.64 5.18
CA LEU A 242 -0.80 5.64 5.11
C LEU A 242 -1.84 5.43 6.21
N MET A 243 -2.11 4.17 6.61
CA MET A 243 -3.03 3.87 7.71
C MET A 243 -2.41 4.27 9.06
N PHE A 244 -1.14 3.97 9.34
CA PHE A 244 -0.46 4.41 10.55
C PHE A 244 -0.44 5.94 10.64
N SER A 245 -0.05 6.65 9.57
CA SER A 245 -0.04 8.11 9.56
C SER A 245 -1.44 8.70 9.71
N GLY A 246 -2.42 8.12 9.01
CA GLY A 246 -3.83 8.55 9.10
C GLY A 246 -4.41 8.41 10.50
N ILE A 247 -4.15 7.29 11.19
CA ILE A 247 -4.62 7.10 12.58
C ILE A 247 -3.97 8.12 13.52
N VAL A 248 -2.66 8.40 13.36
CA VAL A 248 -1.97 9.39 14.19
C VAL A 248 -2.58 10.78 14.04
N GLU A 249 -2.98 11.15 12.81
CA GLU A 249 -3.53 12.47 12.48
C GLU A 249 -5.03 12.62 12.77
N LYS A 250 -5.80 11.56 12.50
CA LYS A 250 -7.28 11.57 12.60
C LYS A 250 -7.78 10.44 13.50
N TYR A 251 -7.19 10.30 14.69
CA TYR A 251 -7.41 9.18 15.60
C TYR A 251 -8.88 8.85 15.84
N ASP A 252 -9.69 9.85 16.26
CA ASP A 252 -11.10 9.64 16.58
C ASP A 252 -11.90 9.17 15.37
N PHE A 253 -11.59 9.69 14.18
CA PHE A 253 -12.22 9.24 12.95
C PHE A 253 -11.95 7.76 12.70
N TYR A 254 -10.69 7.35 12.75
CA TYR A 254 -10.30 5.96 12.51
C TYR A 254 -10.82 5.01 13.58
N LYS A 255 -10.71 5.37 14.86
CA LYS A 255 -11.26 4.61 15.97
C LYS A 255 -12.76 4.34 15.83
N ASN A 256 -13.51 5.31 15.35
CA ASN A 256 -14.96 5.18 15.21
C ASN A 256 -15.39 4.38 13.97
N ASN A 257 -14.53 4.21 12.98
CA ASN A 257 -14.87 3.59 11.70
C ASN A 257 -14.14 2.27 11.42
N ILE A 258 -13.00 2.02 12.05
CA ILE A 258 -12.21 0.80 11.85
C ILE A 258 -12.47 -0.20 12.98
N LYS A 259 -12.81 -1.43 12.60
CA LYS A 259 -13.02 -2.57 13.49
C LYS A 259 -11.70 -3.29 13.78
N LEU A 260 -10.89 -3.47 12.74
CA LEU A 260 -9.60 -4.14 12.77
C LEU A 260 -8.69 -3.57 11.68
N PHE A 261 -7.42 -3.40 11.97
CA PHE A 261 -6.38 -3.12 10.98
C PHE A 261 -5.47 -4.34 10.78
N VAL A 262 -5.53 -4.95 9.60
CA VAL A 262 -4.64 -6.02 9.16
C VAL A 262 -3.53 -5.43 8.33
N ALA A 263 -2.32 -5.42 8.87
CA ALA A 263 -1.14 -4.85 8.23
C ALA A 263 -0.28 -5.98 7.64
N LEU A 264 -0.31 -6.10 6.31
CA LEU A 264 0.47 -7.05 5.53
C LEU A 264 1.77 -6.38 5.06
N ALA A 265 2.91 -7.00 5.34
CA ALA A 265 4.22 -6.42 5.07
C ALA A 265 4.32 -4.96 5.58
N PRO A 266 4.09 -4.71 6.89
CA PRO A 266 3.90 -3.36 7.43
C PRO A 266 5.15 -2.49 7.32
N ILE A 267 4.97 -1.27 6.80
CA ILE A 267 6.02 -0.26 6.65
C ILE A 267 5.72 0.94 7.53
N ALA A 268 6.58 1.15 8.54
CA ALA A 268 6.65 2.39 9.31
C ALA A 268 8.07 2.98 9.20
N ARG A 269 9.07 2.32 9.76
CA ARG A 269 10.47 2.67 9.50
C ARG A 269 11.12 1.65 8.56
N LEU A 270 12.23 2.03 7.93
CA LEU A 270 13.02 1.21 7.01
C LEU A 270 14.49 1.19 7.46
N ASN A 271 14.74 0.61 8.64
CA ASN A 271 16.06 0.65 9.29
C ASN A 271 16.95 -0.54 8.90
N HIS A 272 16.35 -1.71 8.67
CA HIS A 272 17.04 -2.96 8.32
C HIS A 272 16.80 -3.34 6.85
N LEU A 273 16.71 -2.34 5.99
CA LEU A 273 16.41 -2.52 4.58
C LEU A 273 17.42 -3.48 3.93
N GLY A 274 16.92 -4.59 3.41
CA GLY A 274 17.73 -5.55 2.66
C GLY A 274 17.73 -5.32 1.16
N SER A 275 16.86 -4.45 0.67
CA SER A 275 16.75 -4.16 -0.76
C SER A 275 17.87 -3.22 -1.22
N THR A 276 18.69 -3.71 -2.15
CA THR A 276 19.75 -2.94 -2.78
C THR A 276 19.19 -1.74 -3.57
N LEU A 277 18.01 -1.88 -4.17
CA LEU A 277 17.36 -0.80 -4.93
C LEU A 277 17.07 0.40 -4.04
N LEU A 278 16.45 0.21 -2.87
CA LEU A 278 16.16 1.32 -1.97
C LEU A 278 17.43 1.88 -1.33
N SER A 279 18.45 1.06 -1.11
CA SER A 279 19.79 1.54 -0.73
C SER A 279 20.38 2.44 -1.81
N ILE A 280 20.34 2.01 -3.07
CA ILE A 280 20.75 2.83 -4.22
C ILE A 280 19.92 4.13 -4.28
N LEU A 281 18.60 4.05 -4.12
CA LEU A 281 17.73 5.23 -4.11
C LEU A 281 18.03 6.19 -2.94
N SER A 282 18.54 5.68 -1.82
CA SER A 282 18.98 6.51 -0.69
C SER A 282 20.26 7.28 -0.98
N ASP A 283 21.15 6.71 -1.79
CA ASP A 283 22.46 7.31 -2.14
C ASP A 283 22.36 8.24 -3.35
N ILE A 284 21.50 7.91 -4.33
CA ILE A 284 21.23 8.77 -5.48
C ILE A 284 20.36 9.94 -5.02
N SER A 285 20.75 11.15 -5.44
CA SER A 285 19.88 12.32 -5.33
C SER A 285 18.70 12.19 -6.33
N LEU A 286 17.82 11.21 -6.10
CA LEU A 286 16.73 10.84 -7.00
C LEU A 286 15.88 12.06 -7.39
N HIS A 287 15.61 12.97 -6.44
CA HIS A 287 14.92 14.23 -6.69
C HIS A 287 15.70 15.13 -7.70
N LYS A 288 17.05 15.09 -7.71
CA LYS A 288 17.86 15.82 -8.70
C LYS A 288 17.78 15.18 -10.09
N LEU A 289 17.74 13.85 -10.16
CA LEU A 289 17.60 13.14 -11.42
C LEU A 289 16.23 13.39 -12.05
N MET A 290 15.17 13.27 -11.25
CA MET A 290 13.80 13.43 -11.74
C MET A 290 13.44 14.91 -12.03
N SER A 291 14.09 15.86 -11.36
CA SER A 291 13.92 17.29 -11.66
C SER A 291 14.41 17.68 -13.05
N LYS A 292 15.39 16.95 -13.62
CA LYS A 292 15.86 17.17 -14.99
C LYS A 292 14.85 16.72 -16.05
N VAL A 293 13.92 15.81 -15.71
CA VAL A 293 12.96 15.21 -16.65
C VAL A 293 11.59 15.90 -16.60
N GLU A 294 11.39 16.89 -15.73
CA GLU A 294 10.07 17.53 -15.47
C GLU A 294 8.96 16.53 -15.12
N ALA A 295 9.34 15.32 -14.67
CA ALA A 295 8.40 14.26 -14.35
C ALA A 295 8.01 14.31 -12.87
N TYR A 296 6.74 14.54 -12.61
CA TYR A 296 6.17 14.48 -11.26
C TYR A 296 5.56 13.11 -10.96
N GLU A 297 5.18 12.38 -12.01
CA GLU A 297 4.70 11.00 -11.98
C GLU A 297 5.89 10.04 -12.10
N VAL A 298 5.92 9.01 -11.24
CA VAL A 298 6.92 7.95 -11.28
C VAL A 298 6.25 6.63 -11.67
N CYS A 299 6.87 5.92 -12.62
CA CYS A 299 6.41 4.61 -13.11
C CYS A 299 4.93 4.61 -13.55
N PRO A 300 4.53 5.49 -14.48
CA PRO A 300 3.17 5.45 -15.03
C PRO A 300 2.93 4.10 -15.70
N GLN A 301 1.73 3.57 -15.56
CA GLN A 301 1.33 2.47 -16.42
C GLN A 301 1.10 3.03 -17.83
N SER A 302 1.92 2.59 -18.76
CA SER A 302 1.73 2.80 -20.19
C SER A 302 1.94 1.45 -20.88
N ASP A 303 1.40 1.29 -22.09
CA ASP A 303 1.68 0.10 -22.90
C ASP A 303 3.19 -0.13 -23.07
N GLY A 304 3.98 0.96 -23.02
CA GLY A 304 5.43 0.93 -23.04
C GLY A 304 6.06 0.38 -21.76
N THR A 305 5.50 0.64 -20.57
CA THR A 305 6.10 0.20 -19.29
C THR A 305 5.82 -1.28 -19.04
N SER A 306 4.61 -1.77 -19.30
CA SER A 306 4.30 -3.20 -19.23
C SER A 306 5.04 -3.98 -20.33
N ASN A 307 5.17 -3.45 -21.53
CA ASN A 307 6.00 -4.00 -22.59
C ASN A 307 7.49 -3.96 -22.23
N PHE A 308 7.97 -2.91 -21.55
CA PHE A 308 9.33 -2.83 -21.04
C PHE A 308 9.57 -3.90 -19.96
N MET A 309 8.68 -4.05 -18.98
CA MET A 309 8.81 -5.09 -17.94
C MET A 309 8.74 -6.50 -18.55
N ASN A 310 7.87 -6.75 -19.52
CA ASN A 310 7.82 -8.01 -20.26
C ASN A 310 9.07 -8.24 -21.10
N PHE A 311 9.56 -7.21 -21.80
CA PHE A 311 10.83 -7.28 -22.54
C PHE A 311 11.98 -7.61 -21.59
N MET A 312 12.04 -7.00 -20.43
CA MET A 312 13.03 -7.27 -19.37
C MET A 312 12.92 -8.71 -18.89
N ASN A 313 11.70 -9.19 -18.60
CA ASN A 313 11.46 -10.56 -18.15
C ASN A 313 11.81 -11.59 -19.22
N GLN A 314 11.47 -11.34 -20.48
CA GLN A 314 11.68 -12.29 -21.59
C GLN A 314 13.10 -12.32 -22.15
N ASN A 315 13.80 -11.18 -22.15
CA ASN A 315 15.07 -11.01 -22.85
C ASN A 315 16.29 -10.92 -21.93
N LEU A 316 16.08 -10.52 -20.68
CA LEU A 316 17.14 -10.34 -19.68
C LEU A 316 16.90 -11.29 -18.50
N ASN A 317 16.78 -12.59 -18.80
CA ASN A 317 16.51 -13.66 -17.82
C ASN A 317 17.26 -13.43 -16.50
N GLY A 318 16.57 -13.03 -15.47
CA GLY A 318 17.11 -12.68 -14.17
C GLY A 318 17.07 -11.20 -13.82
N LEU A 319 16.99 -10.26 -14.79
CA LEU A 319 16.98 -8.83 -14.44
C LEU A 319 15.63 -8.41 -13.86
N THR A 320 14.53 -8.96 -14.32
CA THR A 320 13.21 -8.74 -13.67
C THR A 320 13.16 -9.41 -12.30
N ASN A 321 13.67 -10.64 -12.18
CA ASN A 321 13.81 -11.30 -10.88
C ASN A 321 14.81 -10.57 -9.98
N PHE A 322 15.87 -9.99 -10.55
CA PHE A 322 16.81 -9.13 -9.87
C PHE A 322 16.12 -7.81 -9.41
N PHE A 323 15.35 -7.16 -10.28
CA PHE A 323 14.61 -5.94 -9.93
C PHE A 323 13.52 -6.22 -8.87
N ILE A 324 12.78 -7.31 -9.01
CA ILE A 324 11.82 -7.76 -8.00
C ILE A 324 12.55 -8.14 -6.71
N GLY A 325 13.66 -8.86 -6.79
CA GLY A 325 14.50 -9.18 -5.64
C GLY A 325 15.14 -7.96 -5.00
N LEU A 326 15.48 -6.93 -5.77
CA LEU A 326 15.94 -5.64 -5.25
C LEU A 326 14.84 -4.89 -4.50
N VAL A 327 13.60 -4.99 -4.97
CA VAL A 327 12.45 -4.28 -4.38
C VAL A 327 11.82 -5.08 -3.25
N SER A 328 11.77 -6.41 -3.36
CA SER A 328 10.97 -7.25 -2.48
C SER A 328 11.76 -8.32 -1.72
N ASP A 329 12.48 -9.20 -2.38
CA ASP A 329 13.20 -10.32 -1.75
C ASP A 329 14.26 -10.95 -2.66
N ASP A 330 15.19 -11.76 -2.10
CA ASP A 330 16.27 -12.39 -2.85
C ASP A 330 15.85 -13.69 -3.56
N ASN A 331 14.73 -14.32 -3.18
CA ASN A 331 14.30 -15.63 -3.64
C ASN A 331 12.88 -15.64 -4.20
N SER A 332 12.56 -14.68 -5.08
CA SER A 332 11.22 -14.52 -5.64
C SER A 332 10.66 -15.77 -6.32
N LYS A 333 11.52 -16.62 -6.90
CA LYS A 333 11.09 -17.88 -7.53
C LYS A 333 10.66 -18.96 -6.54
N GLU A 334 11.19 -18.94 -5.32
CA GLU A 334 10.82 -19.87 -4.26
C GLU A 334 9.58 -19.40 -3.50
N CYS A 335 9.39 -18.10 -3.39
CA CYS A 335 8.32 -17.48 -2.63
C CYS A 335 7.05 -17.29 -3.45
N ASN A 336 7.16 -17.05 -4.76
CA ASN A 336 6.05 -16.58 -5.60
C ASN A 336 5.70 -17.59 -6.70
N ASP A 337 4.39 -17.71 -6.99
CA ASP A 337 3.90 -18.42 -8.19
C ASP A 337 4.28 -17.61 -9.43
N GLN A 338 4.95 -18.26 -10.39
CA GLN A 338 5.50 -17.56 -11.55
C GLN A 338 4.42 -17.09 -12.54
N ASN A 339 3.27 -17.78 -12.59
CA ASN A 339 2.16 -17.37 -13.44
C ASN A 339 1.40 -16.19 -12.79
N ALA A 340 1.16 -16.26 -11.48
CA ALA A 340 0.59 -15.14 -10.73
C ALA A 340 1.49 -13.91 -10.80
N LEU A 341 2.80 -14.09 -10.70
CA LEU A 341 3.78 -13.01 -10.86
C LEU A 341 3.75 -12.43 -12.28
N SER A 342 3.58 -13.26 -13.31
CA SER A 342 3.46 -12.79 -14.70
C SER A 342 2.21 -11.93 -14.88
N VAL A 343 1.05 -12.39 -14.37
CA VAL A 343 -0.19 -11.62 -14.35
C VAL A 343 -0.02 -10.31 -13.58
N TYR A 344 0.51 -10.37 -12.35
CA TYR A 344 0.75 -9.18 -11.53
C TYR A 344 1.60 -8.13 -12.25
N LEU A 345 2.69 -8.55 -12.91
CA LEU A 345 3.59 -7.65 -13.63
C LEU A 345 2.96 -6.98 -14.86
N LYS A 346 1.90 -7.54 -15.44
CA LYS A 346 1.11 -6.88 -16.47
C LYS A 346 0.31 -5.70 -15.94
N HIS A 347 -0.10 -5.79 -14.68
CA HIS A 347 -0.88 -4.76 -14.00
C HIS A 347 -0.01 -3.77 -13.21
N PHE A 348 1.27 -4.06 -13.02
CA PHE A 348 2.26 -3.30 -12.26
C PHE A 348 3.42 -2.85 -13.16
N PRO A 349 4.00 -1.63 -12.96
CA PRO A 349 3.62 -0.59 -12.01
C PRO A 349 2.42 0.26 -12.49
N CYS A 350 1.74 0.94 -11.53
CA CYS A 350 0.54 1.72 -11.79
C CYS A 350 0.71 3.24 -11.58
N GLY A 351 1.91 3.68 -11.29
CA GLY A 351 2.21 5.10 -11.04
C GLY A 351 2.04 5.55 -9.59
N THR A 352 2.81 6.57 -9.23
CA THR A 352 2.70 7.32 -7.97
C THR A 352 3.39 8.68 -8.12
N SER A 353 3.31 9.54 -7.09
CA SER A 353 4.01 10.82 -7.10
C SER A 353 5.49 10.66 -6.76
N LEU A 354 6.31 11.53 -7.33
CA LEU A 354 7.72 11.67 -6.95
C LEU A 354 7.87 12.04 -5.47
N LYS A 355 6.99 12.89 -4.93
CA LYS A 355 6.99 13.28 -3.51
C LYS A 355 6.83 12.05 -2.60
N CYS A 356 5.98 11.10 -2.99
CA CYS A 356 5.79 9.86 -2.22
C CYS A 356 7.09 9.05 -2.14
N LEU A 357 7.79 8.89 -3.28
CA LEU A 357 9.07 8.18 -3.33
C LEU A 357 10.16 8.91 -2.51
N ILE A 358 10.26 10.23 -2.63
CA ILE A 358 11.18 11.05 -1.83
C ILE A 358 10.91 10.87 -0.33
N HIS A 359 9.64 10.79 0.08
CA HIS A 359 9.29 10.61 1.48
C HIS A 359 9.84 9.29 2.04
N TYR A 360 9.74 8.18 1.28
CA TYR A 360 10.38 6.92 1.68
C TYR A 360 11.90 7.02 1.73
N VAL A 361 12.53 7.71 0.78
CA VAL A 361 13.99 7.96 0.84
C VAL A 361 14.37 8.74 2.11
N GLN A 362 13.55 9.70 2.54
CA GLN A 362 13.76 10.42 3.79
C GLN A 362 13.64 9.49 5.01
N ILE A 363 12.62 8.62 5.06
CA ILE A 363 12.45 7.61 6.11
C ILE A 363 13.66 6.68 6.20
N ILE A 364 14.19 6.22 5.05
CA ILE A 364 15.37 5.37 4.98
C ILE A 364 16.59 6.09 5.57
N LYS A 365 16.81 7.36 5.20
CA LYS A 365 17.95 8.17 5.66
C LYS A 365 17.87 8.48 7.15
N GLU A 366 16.71 8.89 7.62
CA GLU A 366 16.48 9.25 9.02
C GLU A 366 16.29 8.04 9.94
N LYS A 367 16.02 6.86 9.37
CA LYS A 367 15.73 5.61 10.09
C LYS A 367 14.56 5.73 11.09
N LYS A 368 13.62 6.60 10.77
CA LYS A 368 12.49 7.00 11.61
C LYS A 368 11.23 7.15 10.75
N PHE A 369 10.07 6.90 11.35
CA PHE A 369 8.78 7.19 10.72
C PHE A 369 8.43 8.66 10.93
N ILE A 370 8.75 9.49 9.94
CA ILE A 370 8.70 10.96 10.02
C ILE A 370 7.70 11.53 9.02
N TYR A 371 7.25 12.76 9.28
CA TYR A 371 6.59 13.61 8.30
C TYR A 371 7.54 13.98 7.17
N PHE A 372 7.00 14.48 6.05
CA PHE A 372 7.82 14.86 4.91
C PHE A 372 8.79 16.00 5.28
N ASP A 373 10.07 15.84 4.97
CA ASP A 373 11.09 16.88 5.16
C ASP A 373 11.08 17.87 3.99
N TYR A 374 10.47 19.04 4.20
CA TYR A 374 10.46 20.16 3.26
C TYR A 374 11.72 21.04 3.35
N LYS A 375 12.71 20.67 4.16
CA LYS A 375 13.90 21.43 4.55
C LYS A 375 13.59 22.53 5.58
N LYS A 376 14.69 23.00 6.19
CA LYS A 376 14.69 23.81 7.42
C LYS A 376 13.62 24.91 7.47
N ASP A 377 13.55 25.77 6.46
CA ASP A 377 12.69 26.97 6.52
C ASP A 377 11.21 26.60 6.31
N ALA A 378 10.92 25.69 5.36
CA ALA A 378 9.56 25.19 5.16
C ALA A 378 9.10 24.27 6.31
N ASN A 379 10.00 23.46 6.88
CA ASN A 379 9.67 22.69 8.09
C ASN A 379 9.33 23.62 9.27
N PHE A 380 10.07 24.73 9.41
CA PHE A 380 9.80 25.69 10.49
C PHE A 380 8.43 26.37 10.30
N ALA A 381 8.08 26.70 9.07
CA ALA A 381 6.77 27.26 8.76
C ALA A 381 5.62 26.27 9.02
N LEU A 382 5.82 24.98 8.69
CA LEU A 382 4.77 23.94 8.80
C LEU A 382 4.73 23.28 10.18
N TYR A 383 5.90 22.95 10.72
CA TYR A 383 6.04 22.10 11.90
C TYR A 383 6.55 22.86 13.12
N HIS A 384 6.86 24.18 12.99
CA HIS A 384 7.45 25.03 14.02
C HIS A 384 8.80 24.52 14.55
N GLN A 385 9.50 23.69 13.76
CA GLN A 385 10.82 23.13 14.07
C GLN A 385 11.62 22.87 12.78
N LYS A 386 12.96 22.78 12.91
CA LYS A 386 13.89 22.65 11.77
C LYS A 386 13.79 21.31 11.05
N ASN A 387 13.57 20.22 11.81
CA ASN A 387 13.48 18.86 11.29
C ASN A 387 12.01 18.43 11.27
N PRO A 388 11.61 17.53 10.37
CA PRO A 388 10.25 16.98 10.40
C PRO A 388 10.02 16.23 11.72
N PRO A 389 8.81 16.28 12.30
CA PRO A 389 8.47 15.47 13.47
C PRO A 389 8.39 13.98 13.12
N GLU A 390 8.44 13.12 14.13
CA GLU A 390 8.10 11.71 13.98
C GLU A 390 6.58 11.53 14.14
N TYR A 391 6.00 10.57 13.41
CA TYR A 391 4.64 10.11 13.70
C TYR A 391 4.63 9.41 15.06
N ASP A 392 3.87 9.96 15.97
CA ASP A 392 3.76 9.42 17.33
C ASP A 392 2.82 8.19 17.34
N LEU A 393 3.38 7.02 17.11
CA LEU A 393 2.65 5.75 17.09
C LEU A 393 1.98 5.44 18.45
N SER A 394 2.40 6.08 19.57
CA SER A 394 1.75 5.91 20.86
C SER A 394 0.33 6.47 20.92
N LYS A 395 -0.03 7.33 19.96
CA LYS A 395 -1.40 7.82 19.78
C LYS A 395 -2.35 6.76 19.24
N ILE A 396 -1.84 5.69 18.65
CA ILE A 396 -2.66 4.58 18.15
C ILE A 396 -3.13 3.78 19.38
N LYS A 397 -4.42 3.91 19.68
CA LYS A 397 -5.09 3.26 20.81
C LYS A 397 -6.40 2.65 20.35
N ASP A 398 -6.91 1.67 21.09
CA ASP A 398 -8.28 1.13 20.92
C ASP A 398 -8.65 0.63 19.48
N ILE A 399 -7.66 0.50 18.59
CA ILE A 399 -7.83 -0.12 17.28
C ILE A 399 -7.01 -1.41 17.31
N PRO A 400 -7.67 -2.59 17.25
CA PRO A 400 -6.95 -3.86 17.16
C PRO A 400 -6.12 -3.93 15.87
N ILE A 401 -4.89 -4.47 15.95
CA ILE A 401 -3.96 -4.55 14.83
C ILE A 401 -3.44 -5.98 14.70
N MET A 402 -3.46 -6.52 13.48
CA MET A 402 -2.67 -7.69 13.09
C MET A 402 -1.44 -7.24 12.33
N LEU A 403 -0.27 -7.73 12.68
CA LEU A 403 0.99 -7.50 11.95
C LEU A 403 1.43 -8.82 11.32
N ILE A 404 1.51 -8.89 10.00
CA ILE A 404 1.89 -10.08 9.26
C ILE A 404 2.97 -9.71 8.25
N THR A 405 4.15 -10.33 8.35
CA THR A 405 5.27 -10.10 7.42
C THR A 405 5.88 -11.41 6.95
N GLY A 406 6.58 -11.38 5.81
CA GLY A 406 7.34 -12.52 5.33
C GLY A 406 8.71 -12.63 6.00
N GLU A 407 9.16 -13.86 6.27
CA GLU A 407 10.49 -14.12 6.81
C GLU A 407 11.60 -13.59 5.89
N LYS A 408 11.38 -13.66 4.57
CA LYS A 408 12.33 -13.22 3.54
C LYS A 408 12.06 -11.81 3.00
N ASP A 409 11.13 -11.08 3.61
CA ASP A 409 10.82 -9.72 3.19
C ASP A 409 12.01 -8.77 3.44
N LYS A 410 12.50 -8.14 2.37
CA LYS A 410 13.65 -7.23 2.40
C LYS A 410 13.25 -5.75 2.56
N LEU A 411 11.96 -5.45 2.49
CA LEU A 411 11.40 -4.12 2.73
C LEU A 411 10.77 -4.02 4.11
N SER A 412 9.77 -4.85 4.38
CA SER A 412 9.14 -5.00 5.69
C SER A 412 9.88 -6.09 6.47
N THR A 413 11.13 -5.80 6.84
CA THR A 413 11.96 -6.82 7.46
C THR A 413 11.40 -7.26 8.82
N PRO A 414 11.56 -8.55 9.21
CA PRO A 414 11.13 -9.03 10.51
C PRO A 414 11.63 -8.17 11.69
N ASP A 415 12.83 -7.58 11.58
CA ASP A 415 13.39 -6.74 12.66
C ASP A 415 12.69 -5.39 12.77
N ASP A 416 12.32 -4.77 11.65
CA ASP A 416 11.54 -3.54 11.68
C ASP A 416 10.09 -3.79 12.13
N VAL A 417 9.52 -4.96 11.79
CA VAL A 417 8.20 -5.36 12.28
C VAL A 417 8.20 -5.68 13.77
N ARG A 418 9.25 -6.34 14.31
CA ARG A 418 9.40 -6.53 15.76
C ARG A 418 9.52 -5.20 16.50
N TRP A 419 10.25 -4.23 15.92
CA TRP A 419 10.29 -2.87 16.48
C TRP A 419 8.90 -2.22 16.48
N LEU A 420 8.15 -2.33 15.37
CA LEU A 420 6.80 -1.80 15.27
C LEU A 420 5.85 -2.45 16.28
N TYR A 421 5.93 -3.79 16.44
CA TYR A 421 5.22 -4.52 17.47
C TYR A 421 5.48 -3.93 18.86
N ASN A 422 6.75 -3.70 19.23
CA ASN A 422 7.09 -3.14 20.53
C ASN A 422 6.51 -1.74 20.75
N LYS A 423 6.37 -0.94 19.69
CA LYS A 423 5.72 0.39 19.74
C LYS A 423 4.20 0.30 19.89
N LEU A 424 3.58 -0.73 19.35
CA LEU A 424 2.13 -0.92 19.26
C LEU A 424 1.61 -2.08 20.13
N LYS A 425 2.45 -2.64 21.00
CA LYS A 425 2.17 -3.89 21.74
C LYS A 425 0.78 -3.94 22.40
N ALA A 426 0.29 -2.81 22.90
CA ALA A 426 -1.03 -2.73 23.54
C ALA A 426 -2.21 -2.96 22.58
N ASN A 427 -2.01 -2.76 21.29
CA ASN A 427 -3.03 -2.85 20.26
C ASN A 427 -2.86 -4.08 19.35
N VAL A 428 -1.67 -4.69 19.33
CA VAL A 428 -1.40 -5.85 18.48
C VAL A 428 -2.02 -7.10 19.10
N ILE A 429 -3.01 -7.64 18.40
CA ILE A 429 -3.73 -8.86 18.79
C ILE A 429 -3.21 -10.11 18.09
N TYR A 430 -2.47 -9.94 16.98
CA TYR A 430 -1.90 -11.02 16.20
C TYR A 430 -0.57 -10.57 15.57
N LEU A 431 0.46 -11.38 15.67
CA LEU A 431 1.76 -11.16 15.04
C LEU A 431 2.22 -12.45 14.38
N ASP A 432 2.52 -12.41 13.08
CA ASP A 432 3.08 -13.54 12.37
C ASP A 432 4.25 -13.14 11.47
N ILE A 433 5.28 -13.98 11.43
CA ILE A 433 6.40 -13.91 10.51
C ILE A 433 6.35 -15.18 9.67
N VAL A 434 5.75 -15.06 8.49
CA VAL A 434 5.40 -16.22 7.65
C VAL A 434 6.66 -16.79 6.98
N PRO A 435 6.97 -18.07 7.21
CA PRO A 435 8.15 -18.71 6.62
C PRO A 435 8.09 -18.71 5.08
N ASN A 436 9.26 -18.52 4.45
CA ASN A 436 9.41 -18.55 2.99
C ASN A 436 8.50 -17.58 2.21
N MET A 437 8.12 -16.45 2.80
CA MET A 437 7.41 -15.38 2.11
C MET A 437 8.26 -14.12 2.04
N GLY A 438 8.23 -13.45 0.87
CA GLY A 438 8.78 -12.14 0.63
C GLY A 438 7.70 -11.05 0.58
N HIS A 439 8.09 -9.85 0.16
CA HIS A 439 7.19 -8.68 0.13
C HIS A 439 6.00 -8.84 -0.80
N LEU A 440 6.23 -9.34 -2.02
CA LEU A 440 5.19 -9.54 -3.03
C LEU A 440 4.40 -10.84 -2.85
N SER A 441 4.82 -11.72 -1.93
CA SER A 441 4.16 -13.01 -1.73
C SER A 441 2.73 -12.88 -1.18
N PHE A 442 2.38 -11.71 -0.63
CA PHE A 442 1.01 -11.40 -0.24
C PHE A 442 0.07 -11.21 -1.46
N MET A 443 0.65 -10.84 -2.64
CA MET A 443 -0.10 -10.62 -3.88
C MET A 443 0.03 -11.79 -4.86
N CYS A 444 1.20 -12.43 -4.94
CA CYS A 444 1.49 -13.48 -5.92
C CYS A 444 2.22 -14.69 -5.32
N GLY A 445 2.10 -14.93 -4.01
CA GLY A 445 2.75 -16.05 -3.32
C GLY A 445 2.25 -17.41 -3.79
N ASN A 446 3.16 -18.39 -3.80
CA ASN A 446 2.85 -19.79 -4.11
C ASN A 446 2.21 -20.54 -2.94
N ASN A 447 2.30 -20.00 -1.73
CA ASN A 447 1.69 -20.54 -0.52
C ASN A 447 0.70 -19.52 0.07
N PHE A 448 -0.58 -19.90 0.12
CA PHE A 448 -1.65 -19.08 0.67
C PHE A 448 -2.19 -19.62 2.02
N SER A 449 -1.63 -20.73 2.51
CA SER A 449 -2.09 -21.36 3.78
C SER A 449 -1.90 -20.46 5.00
N TRP A 450 -1.00 -19.48 4.94
CA TRP A 450 -0.76 -18.49 5.97
C TRP A 450 -2.02 -17.67 6.31
N PHE A 451 -2.91 -17.46 5.34
CA PHE A 451 -4.08 -16.63 5.52
C PHE A 451 -5.23 -17.34 6.28
N LYS A 452 -5.16 -18.67 6.41
CA LYS A 452 -6.20 -19.45 7.06
C LYS A 452 -6.39 -19.07 8.53
N GLU A 453 -5.32 -19.07 9.31
CA GLU A 453 -5.39 -18.73 10.75
C GLU A 453 -5.84 -17.28 11.00
N PRO A 454 -5.29 -16.25 10.32
CA PRO A 454 -5.80 -14.89 10.42
C PRO A 454 -7.28 -14.76 10.05
N LEU A 455 -7.74 -15.45 9.00
CA LEU A 455 -9.14 -15.40 8.56
C LEU A 455 -10.08 -16.06 9.57
N GLU A 456 -9.72 -17.25 10.09
CA GLU A 456 -10.45 -17.92 11.15
C GLU A 456 -10.55 -17.03 12.39
N TYR A 457 -9.43 -16.43 12.81
CA TYR A 457 -9.41 -15.49 13.93
C TYR A 457 -10.33 -14.28 13.69
N ILE A 458 -10.35 -13.70 12.47
CA ILE A 458 -11.23 -12.58 12.13
C ILE A 458 -12.70 -13.01 12.24
N ILE A 459 -13.04 -14.19 11.75
CA ILE A 459 -14.43 -14.70 11.79
C ILE A 459 -14.84 -14.96 13.23
N ASP A 460 -14.04 -15.68 14.00
CA ASP A 460 -14.40 -16.13 15.34
C ASP A 460 -14.48 -14.97 16.36
N GLU A 461 -13.56 -14.01 16.29
CA GLU A 461 -13.49 -12.92 17.26
C GLU A 461 -14.39 -11.72 16.90
N PHE A 462 -14.60 -11.46 15.62
CA PHE A 462 -15.32 -10.26 15.19
C PHE A 462 -16.70 -10.54 14.60
N TYR A 463 -16.99 -11.79 14.19
CA TYR A 463 -18.26 -12.20 13.60
C TYR A 463 -18.67 -13.60 14.09
N PRO A 464 -18.72 -13.85 15.40
CA PRO A 464 -19.16 -15.14 15.93
C PRO A 464 -20.56 -15.48 15.43
N LYS A 465 -20.75 -16.74 15.05
CA LYS A 465 -22.05 -17.28 14.56
C LYS A 465 -23.10 -17.30 15.64
#